data_74f2d81b6efc2ccbee76c2829310f061
#
_entry.id   74f2d81b6efc2ccbee76c2829310f061
#
_cell.length_a   1.000
_cell.length_b   1.000
_cell.length_c   1.000
_cell.angle_alpha   90.00
_cell.angle_beta   90.00
_cell.angle_gamma   90.00
#
_symmetry.space_group_name_H-M   'P 1'
#
loop_
_entity.id
_entity.type
_entity.pdbx_description
1 polymer ?
#
loop_
_entity_poly.entity_id
_entity_poly.type
_entity_poly.pdbx_seq_one_letter_code
_entity_poly.pdbx_strand_id
1 'polypeptide(L)'
;PSGLPHIGTFGEVARTTMVMNAFKTLYPGIPVRLFCVSDDMDGLRKVPDNIPNKEMVGQYLGKPLTKIPDPFGCHDSFGHHNNNCLKAFLDAFGFEYEFKSATELYTAGVYDKALLKVLENYEKVINVILPTLGEERRATYSPFLPISPKTGNVLQVAITGIDKENGTVSFIDEDGTETTVPVTGGHCKLQWKADWAMRWNALDVDYEMSGKDLMESVKLSGKICRILGGVPPKNLTYELFLDEKGEKISKSKGNGLSMEEWLKYAPAESLSLFMYQK
;
A
#
# COMPACT_ATOMS: atom_id res chain seq x y z
N PRO A 1 4.02 -3.97 4.32
CA PRO A 1 2.94 -4.95 4.49
C PRO A 1 2.43 -4.93 5.93
N SER A 2 1.11 -4.99 6.10
CA SER A 2 0.46 -5.02 7.42
C SER A 2 0.53 -6.37 8.12
N GLY A 3 1.36 -7.29 7.66
CA GLY A 3 1.56 -8.63 8.22
C GLY A 3 2.57 -9.45 7.44
N LEU A 4 2.83 -10.67 7.89
CA LEU A 4 3.81 -11.59 7.29
C LEU A 4 3.47 -11.93 5.83
N PRO A 5 4.49 -12.17 4.96
CA PRO A 5 4.30 -12.60 3.59
C PRO A 5 3.50 -13.91 3.48
N HIS A 6 2.73 -14.06 2.42
CA HIS A 6 1.92 -15.27 2.16
C HIS A 6 1.85 -15.55 0.66
N ILE A 7 1.14 -16.63 0.28
CA ILE A 7 0.98 -17.06 -1.11
C ILE A 7 0.47 -15.94 -2.04
N GLY A 8 -0.41 -15.04 -1.57
CA GLY A 8 -0.85 -13.87 -2.33
C GLY A 8 0.28 -12.89 -2.62
N THR A 9 1.13 -12.61 -1.62
CA THR A 9 2.32 -11.75 -1.79
C THR A 9 3.28 -12.36 -2.81
N PHE A 10 3.51 -13.68 -2.74
CA PHE A 10 4.30 -14.38 -3.75
C PHE A 10 3.67 -14.22 -5.15
N GLY A 11 2.36 -14.45 -5.26
CA GLY A 11 1.65 -14.38 -6.54
C GLY A 11 1.74 -13.02 -7.22
N GLU A 12 1.68 -11.94 -6.46
CA GLU A 12 1.84 -10.57 -6.98
C GLU A 12 3.23 -10.36 -7.60
N VAL A 13 4.28 -10.73 -6.87
CA VAL A 13 5.66 -10.55 -7.34
C VAL A 13 6.02 -11.53 -8.44
N ALA A 14 5.65 -12.81 -8.30
CA ALA A 14 5.95 -13.85 -9.27
C ALA A 14 5.33 -13.55 -10.65
N ARG A 15 4.04 -13.20 -10.68
CA ARG A 15 3.36 -12.87 -11.94
C ARG A 15 3.92 -11.62 -12.61
N THR A 16 4.20 -10.57 -11.81
CA THR A 16 4.81 -9.35 -12.34
C THR A 16 6.23 -9.63 -12.87
N THR A 17 7.00 -10.49 -12.19
CA THR A 17 8.31 -10.95 -12.66
C THR A 17 8.21 -11.72 -13.98
N MET A 18 7.19 -12.57 -14.15
CA MET A 18 6.97 -13.29 -15.43
C MET A 18 6.73 -12.30 -16.58
N VAL A 19 5.91 -11.27 -16.36
CA VAL A 19 5.67 -10.22 -17.36
C VAL A 19 6.95 -9.44 -17.64
N MET A 20 7.70 -9.06 -16.59
CA MET A 20 8.98 -8.38 -16.73
C MET A 20 9.98 -9.20 -17.58
N ASN A 21 10.09 -10.50 -17.32
CA ASN A 21 11.00 -11.40 -18.07
C ASN A 21 10.57 -11.58 -19.52
N ALA A 22 9.27 -11.72 -19.77
CA ALA A 22 8.73 -11.75 -21.14
C ALA A 22 9.03 -10.44 -21.88
N PHE A 23 8.85 -9.30 -21.24
CA PHE A 23 9.18 -8.00 -21.82
C PHE A 23 10.68 -7.86 -22.12
N LYS A 24 11.57 -8.23 -21.19
CA LYS A 24 13.03 -8.24 -21.40
C LYS A 24 13.43 -9.11 -22.61
N THR A 25 12.73 -10.23 -22.80
CA THR A 25 12.99 -11.13 -23.94
C THR A 25 12.54 -10.54 -25.27
N LEU A 26 11.37 -9.90 -25.30
CA LEU A 26 10.82 -9.32 -26.52
C LEU A 26 11.49 -7.99 -26.90
N TYR A 27 11.98 -7.24 -25.92
CA TYR A 27 12.57 -5.91 -26.09
C TYR A 27 13.94 -5.82 -25.40
N PRO A 28 14.94 -6.60 -25.88
CA PRO A 28 16.27 -6.57 -25.28
C PRO A 28 16.89 -5.17 -25.41
N GLY A 29 17.41 -4.65 -24.32
CA GLY A 29 18.02 -3.31 -24.27
C GLY A 29 17.12 -2.20 -23.73
N ILE A 30 15.83 -2.45 -23.51
CA ILE A 30 14.99 -1.53 -22.74
C ILE A 30 15.15 -1.86 -21.24
N PRO A 31 15.62 -0.92 -20.42
CA PRO A 31 15.74 -1.15 -18.98
C PRO A 31 14.37 -1.34 -18.34
N VAL A 32 14.23 -2.33 -17.48
CA VAL A 32 13.00 -2.64 -16.75
C VAL A 32 13.31 -2.74 -15.27
N ARG A 33 12.47 -2.14 -14.44
CA ARG A 33 12.58 -2.13 -12.99
C ARG A 33 11.29 -2.68 -12.38
N LEU A 34 11.40 -3.52 -11.38
CA LEU A 34 10.26 -4.00 -10.58
C LEU A 34 10.32 -3.36 -9.21
N PHE A 35 9.28 -2.60 -8.86
CA PHE A 35 9.15 -2.00 -7.53
C PHE A 35 8.31 -2.88 -6.61
N CYS A 36 8.83 -3.17 -5.44
CA CYS A 36 8.08 -3.78 -4.35
C CYS A 36 7.82 -2.71 -3.29
N VAL A 37 6.62 -2.16 -3.28
CA VAL A 37 6.25 -1.06 -2.36
C VAL A 37 5.61 -1.62 -1.09
N SER A 38 6.12 -1.22 0.07
CA SER A 38 5.53 -1.55 1.37
C SER A 38 4.73 -0.37 1.92
N ASP A 39 3.49 -0.61 2.33
CA ASP A 39 2.61 0.38 2.96
C ASP A 39 2.90 0.53 4.47
N ASP A 40 4.17 0.62 4.83
CA ASP A 40 4.65 0.67 6.21
C ASP A 40 4.35 1.99 6.95
N MET A 41 3.84 3.00 6.21
CA MET A 41 3.32 4.26 6.78
C MET A 41 1.83 4.18 7.14
N ASP A 42 1.16 3.07 6.85
CA ASP A 42 -0.24 2.90 7.24
C ASP A 42 -0.40 2.88 8.76
N GLY A 43 -1.42 3.58 9.25
CA GLY A 43 -1.82 3.51 10.65
C GLY A 43 -2.37 2.12 11.00
N LEU A 44 -1.91 1.55 12.10
CA LEU A 44 -2.39 0.24 12.57
C LEU A 44 -3.85 0.36 13.02
N ARG A 45 -4.76 -0.30 12.32
CA ARG A 45 -6.21 -0.25 12.61
C ARG A 45 -6.67 -1.33 13.58
N LYS A 46 -6.01 -2.46 13.59
CA LYS A 46 -6.31 -3.63 14.42
C LYS A 46 -5.02 -4.37 14.74
N VAL A 47 -4.89 -4.86 15.97
CA VAL A 47 -3.78 -5.74 16.35
C VAL A 47 -3.92 -7.08 15.60
N PRO A 48 -2.88 -7.53 14.87
CA PRO A 48 -2.92 -8.85 14.21
C PRO A 48 -3.02 -9.98 15.22
N ASP A 49 -3.75 -11.06 14.84
CA ASP A 49 -3.98 -12.18 15.73
C ASP A 49 -2.75 -13.12 15.89
N ASN A 50 -1.81 -13.05 14.94
CA ASN A 50 -0.65 -13.96 14.82
C ASN A 50 0.69 -13.33 15.23
N ILE A 51 0.69 -12.36 16.16
CA ILE A 51 1.90 -11.74 16.68
C ILE A 51 2.03 -11.93 18.20
N PRO A 52 3.24 -11.93 18.77
CA PRO A 52 3.45 -11.84 20.21
C PRO A 52 3.17 -10.42 20.72
N ASN A 53 3.17 -10.25 22.04
CA ASN A 53 3.08 -8.94 22.71
C ASN A 53 1.91 -8.05 22.24
N LYS A 54 0.73 -8.67 22.01
CA LYS A 54 -0.47 -7.98 21.48
C LYS A 54 -0.91 -6.79 22.32
N GLU A 55 -0.82 -6.89 23.65
CA GLU A 55 -1.18 -5.80 24.57
C GLU A 55 -0.29 -4.56 24.35
N MET A 56 1.01 -4.76 24.19
CA MET A 56 1.93 -3.68 23.87
C MET A 56 1.56 -3.05 22.52
N VAL A 57 1.37 -3.85 21.46
CA VAL A 57 0.99 -3.34 20.14
C VAL A 57 -0.35 -2.61 20.16
N GLY A 58 -1.29 -3.05 21.00
CA GLY A 58 -2.60 -2.41 21.19
C GLY A 58 -2.53 -0.96 21.65
N GLN A 59 -1.45 -0.57 22.35
CA GLN A 59 -1.22 0.81 22.81
C GLN A 59 -0.81 1.76 21.66
N TYR A 60 -0.49 1.20 20.50
CA TYR A 60 -0.01 1.95 19.33
C TYR A 60 -1.02 1.95 18.17
N LEU A 61 -2.30 1.64 18.43
CA LEU A 61 -3.34 1.76 17.41
C LEU A 61 -3.36 3.18 16.82
N GLY A 62 -3.52 3.29 15.52
CA GLY A 62 -3.45 4.56 14.78
C GLY A 62 -2.05 4.97 14.33
N LYS A 63 -0.99 4.49 14.96
CA LYS A 63 0.40 4.82 14.59
C LYS A 63 0.81 4.19 13.27
N PRO A 64 1.67 4.85 12.46
CA PRO A 64 2.37 4.21 11.36
C PRO A 64 3.11 2.95 11.83
N LEU A 65 3.14 1.90 11.02
CA LEU A 65 3.80 0.64 11.40
C LEU A 65 5.28 0.82 11.76
N THR A 66 5.95 1.78 11.14
CA THR A 66 7.34 2.15 11.42
C THR A 66 7.53 2.89 12.75
N LYS A 67 6.44 3.29 13.42
CA LYS A 67 6.47 3.95 14.75
C LYS A 67 5.98 3.04 15.89
N ILE A 68 5.71 1.77 15.59
CA ILE A 68 5.29 0.75 16.56
C ILE A 68 6.50 -0.08 16.95
N PRO A 69 6.82 -0.26 18.23
CA PRO A 69 7.88 -1.17 18.65
C PRO A 69 7.68 -2.57 18.07
N ASP A 70 8.77 -3.24 17.70
CA ASP A 70 8.69 -4.59 17.15
C ASP A 70 8.18 -5.58 18.20
N PRO A 71 7.02 -6.24 18.00
CA PRO A 71 6.51 -7.21 18.95
C PRO A 71 7.41 -8.47 19.08
N PHE A 72 8.27 -8.73 18.11
CA PHE A 72 9.20 -9.85 18.11
C PHE A 72 10.56 -9.48 18.74
N GLY A 73 10.85 -8.19 18.93
CA GLY A 73 12.06 -7.70 19.59
C GLY A 73 13.35 -7.87 18.80
N CYS A 74 13.29 -8.03 17.48
CA CYS A 74 14.47 -8.27 16.64
C CYS A 74 14.75 -7.14 15.62
N HIS A 75 13.89 -6.13 15.54
CA HIS A 75 14.05 -4.97 14.65
C HIS A 75 13.62 -3.68 15.35
N ASP A 76 13.96 -2.54 14.77
CA ASP A 76 13.67 -1.21 15.34
C ASP A 76 12.16 -0.93 15.45
N SER A 77 11.35 -1.51 14.57
CA SER A 77 9.90 -1.34 14.59
C SER A 77 9.17 -2.51 13.95
N PHE A 78 7.87 -2.59 14.19
CA PHE A 78 6.99 -3.57 13.56
C PHE A 78 6.97 -3.42 12.02
N GLY A 79 7.03 -2.17 11.52
CA GLY A 79 7.18 -1.92 10.08
C GLY A 79 8.48 -2.49 9.53
N HIS A 80 9.61 -2.27 10.19
CA HIS A 80 10.93 -2.81 9.79
C HIS A 80 10.95 -4.33 9.85
N HIS A 81 10.35 -4.94 10.89
CA HIS A 81 10.22 -6.39 10.97
C HIS A 81 9.49 -6.96 9.74
N ASN A 82 8.29 -6.44 9.44
CA ASN A 82 7.50 -6.89 8.30
C ASN A 82 8.23 -6.67 6.95
N ASN A 83 8.92 -5.54 6.80
CA ASN A 83 9.71 -5.22 5.62
C ASN A 83 10.86 -6.20 5.42
N ASN A 84 11.58 -6.55 6.50
CA ASN A 84 12.68 -7.49 6.44
C ASN A 84 12.20 -8.93 6.17
N CYS A 85 11.08 -9.35 6.77
CA CYS A 85 10.44 -10.62 6.43
C CYS A 85 10.04 -10.68 4.95
N LEU A 86 9.49 -9.58 4.39
CA LEU A 86 9.14 -9.52 2.98
C LEU A 86 10.38 -9.61 2.09
N LYS A 87 11.43 -8.84 2.37
CA LYS A 87 12.69 -8.88 1.61
C LYS A 87 13.32 -10.28 1.65
N ALA A 88 13.50 -10.84 2.84
CA ALA A 88 14.06 -12.18 3.01
C ALA A 88 13.26 -13.25 2.25
N PHE A 89 11.93 -13.13 2.26
CA PHE A 89 11.04 -14.00 1.50
C PHE A 89 11.25 -13.87 -0.02
N LEU A 90 11.32 -12.65 -0.55
CA LEU A 90 11.51 -12.43 -1.99
C LEU A 90 12.91 -12.84 -2.46
N ASP A 91 13.93 -12.59 -1.63
CA ASP A 91 15.32 -12.96 -1.89
C ASP A 91 15.49 -14.49 -1.93
N ALA A 92 14.79 -15.23 -1.03
CA ALA A 92 14.82 -16.68 -1.02
C ALA A 92 14.27 -17.32 -2.31
N PHE A 93 13.40 -16.61 -3.04
CA PHE A 93 12.91 -17.02 -4.36
C PHE A 93 13.70 -16.43 -5.54
N GLY A 94 14.75 -15.66 -5.27
CA GLY A 94 15.62 -15.08 -6.29
C GLY A 94 14.95 -14.01 -7.16
N PHE A 95 13.95 -13.29 -6.65
CA PHE A 95 13.33 -12.20 -7.37
C PHE A 95 14.27 -10.99 -7.49
N GLU A 96 14.31 -10.39 -8.67
CA GLU A 96 14.96 -9.10 -8.92
C GLU A 96 13.94 -7.98 -8.70
N TYR A 97 14.13 -7.17 -7.67
CA TYR A 97 13.23 -6.06 -7.33
C TYR A 97 13.95 -4.91 -6.64
N GLU A 98 13.33 -3.74 -6.66
CA GLU A 98 13.73 -2.61 -5.83
C GLU A 98 12.69 -2.42 -4.72
N PHE A 99 13.12 -2.60 -3.49
CA PHE A 99 12.24 -2.36 -2.34
C PHE A 99 12.03 -0.87 -2.11
N LYS A 100 10.80 -0.47 -1.85
CA LYS A 100 10.39 0.90 -1.56
C LYS A 100 9.54 0.93 -0.29
N SER A 101 10.04 1.62 0.74
CA SER A 101 9.25 1.93 1.94
C SER A 101 8.38 3.16 1.69
N ALA A 102 7.08 3.07 1.93
CA ALA A 102 6.21 4.24 1.85
C ALA A 102 6.64 5.32 2.83
N THR A 103 7.00 4.95 4.08
CA THR A 103 7.51 5.90 5.08
C THR A 103 8.73 6.67 4.55
N GLU A 104 9.71 5.97 3.97
CA GLU A 104 10.91 6.61 3.42
C GLU A 104 10.57 7.54 2.25
N LEU A 105 9.73 7.10 1.30
CA LEU A 105 9.36 7.89 0.13
C LEU A 105 8.59 9.16 0.50
N TYR A 106 7.67 9.07 1.46
CA TYR A 106 6.94 10.23 1.96
C TYR A 106 7.84 11.20 2.73
N THR A 107 8.66 10.69 3.65
CA THR A 107 9.51 11.54 4.49
C THR A 107 10.72 12.14 3.75
N ALA A 108 11.24 11.45 2.74
CA ALA A 108 12.31 11.96 1.87
C ALA A 108 11.80 12.93 0.79
N GLY A 109 10.49 13.22 0.74
CA GLY A 109 9.89 14.17 -0.20
C GLY A 109 9.78 13.66 -1.64
N VAL A 110 9.99 12.35 -1.88
CA VAL A 110 9.86 11.78 -3.24
C VAL A 110 8.46 12.00 -3.81
N TYR A 111 7.46 12.01 -2.95
CA TYR A 111 6.06 12.21 -3.31
C TYR A 111 5.59 13.67 -3.23
N ASP A 112 6.39 14.61 -2.73
CA ASP A 112 5.96 15.99 -2.43
C ASP A 112 5.31 16.69 -3.62
N LYS A 113 5.95 16.63 -4.80
CA LYS A 113 5.39 17.21 -6.03
C LYS A 113 4.03 16.62 -6.40
N ALA A 114 3.85 15.31 -6.22
CA ALA A 114 2.59 14.64 -6.53
C ALA A 114 1.52 14.92 -5.46
N LEU A 115 1.90 15.03 -4.19
CA LEU A 115 1.01 15.43 -3.10
C LEU A 115 0.47 16.85 -3.28
N LEU A 116 1.33 17.80 -3.68
CA LEU A 116 0.89 19.17 -4.03
C LEU A 116 -0.08 19.17 -5.21
N LYS A 117 0.13 18.33 -6.23
CA LYS A 117 -0.83 18.16 -7.32
C LYS A 117 -2.18 17.60 -6.85
N VAL A 118 -2.19 16.68 -5.88
CA VAL A 118 -3.43 16.19 -5.26
C VAL A 118 -4.15 17.33 -4.56
N LEU A 119 -3.43 18.15 -3.80
CA LEU A 119 -3.98 19.31 -3.09
C LEU A 119 -4.55 20.36 -4.08
N GLU A 120 -3.82 20.67 -5.13
CA GLU A 120 -4.26 21.58 -6.21
C GLU A 120 -5.57 21.11 -6.84
N ASN A 121 -5.71 19.80 -7.05
CA ASN A 121 -6.88 19.17 -7.69
C ASN A 121 -7.83 18.48 -6.68
N TYR A 122 -7.82 18.93 -5.43
CA TYR A 122 -8.52 18.28 -4.31
C TYR A 122 -9.98 17.94 -4.63
N GLU A 123 -10.76 18.91 -5.13
CA GLU A 123 -12.18 18.74 -5.45
C GLU A 123 -12.38 17.72 -6.59
N LYS A 124 -11.51 17.72 -7.59
CA LYS A 124 -11.59 16.76 -8.70
C LYS A 124 -11.31 15.34 -8.21
N VAL A 125 -10.33 15.17 -7.33
CA VAL A 125 -9.97 13.87 -6.73
C VAL A 125 -11.10 13.34 -5.85
N ILE A 126 -11.67 14.18 -4.98
CA ILE A 126 -12.82 13.82 -4.16
C ILE A 126 -14.00 13.38 -5.02
N ASN A 127 -14.35 14.11 -6.05
CA ASN A 127 -15.48 13.83 -6.93
C ASN A 127 -15.37 12.48 -7.66
N VAL A 128 -14.17 11.92 -7.81
CA VAL A 128 -13.96 10.55 -8.30
C VAL A 128 -14.40 9.52 -7.27
N ILE A 129 -14.19 9.77 -5.99
CA ILE A 129 -14.36 8.78 -4.92
C ILE A 129 -15.72 8.88 -4.24
N LEU A 130 -16.22 10.08 -3.98
CA LEU A 130 -17.48 10.30 -3.24
C LEU A 130 -18.66 9.49 -3.75
N PRO A 131 -18.90 9.34 -5.08
CA PRO A 131 -20.03 8.55 -5.58
C PRO A 131 -19.97 7.06 -5.20
N THR A 132 -18.79 6.56 -4.81
CA THR A 132 -18.57 5.15 -4.45
C THR A 132 -18.70 4.89 -2.95
N LEU A 133 -18.92 5.93 -2.15
CA LEU A 133 -18.97 5.84 -0.69
C LEU A 133 -20.42 5.91 -0.20
N GLY A 134 -20.70 5.20 0.89
CA GLY A 134 -21.95 5.38 1.64
C GLY A 134 -22.04 6.77 2.28
N GLU A 135 -23.24 7.19 2.63
CA GLU A 135 -23.55 8.56 3.09
C GLU A 135 -22.68 8.98 4.31
N GLU A 136 -22.57 8.12 5.29
CA GLU A 136 -21.77 8.37 6.50
C GLU A 136 -20.29 8.66 6.18
N ARG A 137 -19.70 7.89 5.26
CA ARG A 137 -18.30 8.08 4.85
C ARG A 137 -18.08 9.27 3.95
N ARG A 138 -19.10 9.74 3.23
CA ARG A 138 -18.99 10.94 2.39
C ARG A 138 -18.74 12.19 3.22
N ALA A 139 -19.35 12.28 4.39
CA ALA A 139 -19.24 13.45 5.27
C ALA A 139 -17.81 13.67 5.82
N THR A 140 -17.03 12.61 5.96
CA THR A 140 -15.68 12.65 6.55
C THR A 140 -14.56 12.29 5.59
N TYR A 141 -14.89 12.02 4.32
CA TYR A 141 -13.87 11.60 3.35
C TYR A 141 -12.97 12.77 2.94
N SER A 142 -11.67 12.53 3.03
CA SER A 142 -10.62 13.32 2.39
C SER A 142 -9.63 12.38 1.71
N PRO A 143 -9.01 12.75 0.58
CA PRO A 143 -7.88 12.00 0.04
C PRO A 143 -6.66 12.04 0.97
N PHE A 144 -6.51 13.09 1.80
CA PHE A 144 -5.44 13.21 2.77
C PHE A 144 -5.81 12.58 4.12
N LEU A 145 -4.85 11.89 4.68
CA LEU A 145 -4.83 11.36 6.04
C LEU A 145 -3.72 12.11 6.79
N PRO A 146 -4.04 13.19 7.51
CA PRO A 146 -3.04 13.90 8.27
C PRO A 146 -2.50 13.04 9.40
N ILE A 147 -1.23 13.26 9.75
CA ILE A 147 -0.60 12.66 10.93
C ILE A 147 -0.61 13.70 12.03
N SER A 148 -1.27 13.37 13.14
CA SER A 148 -1.34 14.27 14.28
C SER A 148 0.06 14.63 14.78
N PRO A 149 0.44 15.90 14.86
CA PRO A 149 1.75 16.29 15.40
C PRO A 149 1.84 16.04 16.91
N LYS A 150 0.70 15.86 17.59
CA LYS A 150 0.63 15.62 19.03
C LYS A 150 0.76 14.13 19.37
N THR A 151 0.00 13.30 18.68
CA THR A 151 -0.05 11.86 18.96
C THR A 151 0.77 11.04 17.98
N GLY A 152 1.03 11.52 16.75
CA GLY A 152 1.65 10.79 15.67
C GLY A 152 0.74 9.74 15.02
N ASN A 153 -0.56 9.78 15.30
CA ASN A 153 -1.55 8.89 14.70
C ASN A 153 -1.89 9.33 13.28
N VAL A 154 -2.10 8.39 12.40
CA VAL A 154 -2.64 8.61 11.04
C VAL A 154 -4.15 8.76 11.17
N LEU A 155 -4.66 9.95 10.92
CA LEU A 155 -6.06 10.30 11.17
C LEU A 155 -6.92 10.17 9.92
N GLN A 156 -8.08 9.56 10.07
CA GLN A 156 -9.13 9.54 9.04
C GLN A 156 -10.24 10.52 9.45
N VAL A 157 -10.01 11.79 9.20
CA VAL A 157 -10.87 12.91 9.60
C VAL A 157 -11.25 13.77 8.39
N ALA A 158 -12.31 14.56 8.53
CA ALA A 158 -12.63 15.59 7.55
C ALA A 158 -11.56 16.68 7.54
N ILE A 159 -11.22 17.19 6.37
CA ILE A 159 -10.39 18.38 6.22
C ILE A 159 -11.29 19.62 6.33
N THR A 160 -10.96 20.51 7.25
CA THR A 160 -11.71 21.75 7.53
C THR A 160 -11.20 22.93 6.72
N GLY A 161 -9.94 22.90 6.27
CA GLY A 161 -9.33 23.96 5.49
C GLY A 161 -8.26 23.44 4.54
N ILE A 162 -8.12 24.10 3.39
CA ILE A 162 -7.13 23.79 2.35
C ILE A 162 -6.44 25.08 1.95
N ASP A 163 -5.13 25.12 2.05
CA ASP A 163 -4.30 26.19 1.55
C ASP A 163 -3.37 25.66 0.45
N LYS A 164 -3.76 25.93 -0.79
CA LYS A 164 -3.02 25.48 -1.98
C LYS A 164 -1.71 26.25 -2.20
N GLU A 165 -1.61 27.49 -1.70
CA GLU A 165 -0.41 28.33 -1.85
C GLU A 165 0.69 27.84 -0.91
N ASN A 166 0.33 27.55 0.34
CA ASN A 166 1.27 27.07 1.36
C ASN A 166 1.38 25.53 1.41
N GLY A 167 0.58 24.81 0.63
CA GLY A 167 0.64 23.35 0.58
C GLY A 167 0.18 22.67 1.88
N THR A 168 -0.84 23.23 2.57
CA THR A 168 -1.28 22.73 3.87
C THR A 168 -2.75 22.33 3.89
N VAL A 169 -3.10 21.50 4.88
CA VAL A 169 -4.48 21.13 5.22
C VAL A 169 -4.74 21.34 6.69
N SER A 170 -5.95 21.78 7.03
CA SER A 170 -6.43 21.94 8.41
C SER A 170 -7.47 20.87 8.74
N PHE A 171 -7.50 20.41 9.97
CA PHE A 171 -8.40 19.37 10.46
C PHE A 171 -8.61 19.54 11.98
N ILE A 172 -9.62 18.87 12.52
CA ILE A 172 -9.80 18.78 13.99
C ILE A 172 -9.02 17.56 14.47
N ASP A 173 -8.02 17.80 15.32
CA ASP A 173 -7.18 16.76 15.92
C ASP A 173 -7.95 16.00 17.04
N GLU A 174 -7.37 14.91 17.52
CA GLU A 174 -7.99 14.00 18.52
C GLU A 174 -8.37 14.70 19.84
N ASP A 175 -7.71 15.80 20.17
CA ASP A 175 -8.02 16.62 21.36
C ASP A 175 -9.08 17.71 21.10
N GLY A 176 -9.68 17.75 19.91
CA GLY A 176 -10.69 18.71 19.50
C GLY A 176 -10.14 20.07 19.04
N THR A 177 -8.82 20.25 18.95
CA THR A 177 -8.23 21.51 18.48
C THR A 177 -8.06 21.49 16.96
N GLU A 178 -8.28 22.64 16.32
CA GLU A 178 -7.94 22.80 14.91
C GLU A 178 -6.42 22.82 14.73
N THR A 179 -5.94 21.96 13.84
CA THR A 179 -4.51 21.75 13.59
C THR A 179 -4.25 21.85 12.09
N THR A 180 -3.17 22.51 11.69
CA THR A 180 -2.75 22.66 10.29
C THR A 180 -1.40 22.00 10.11
N VAL A 181 -1.28 21.18 9.04
CA VAL A 181 -0.03 20.49 8.69
C VAL A 181 0.24 20.61 7.19
N PRO A 182 1.51 20.58 6.76
CA PRO A 182 1.83 20.48 5.34
C PRO A 182 1.40 19.11 4.79
N VAL A 183 1.05 19.04 3.52
CA VAL A 183 0.74 17.75 2.88
C VAL A 183 2.00 16.96 2.51
N THR A 184 3.17 17.58 2.59
CA THR A 184 4.49 17.09 2.17
C THR A 184 5.33 16.60 3.37
N GLY A 185 6.52 16.05 3.08
CA GLY A 185 7.51 15.69 4.11
C GLY A 185 7.07 14.63 5.10
N GLY A 186 6.04 13.84 4.78
CA GLY A 186 5.54 12.77 5.65
C GLY A 186 4.56 13.23 6.73
N HIS A 187 4.08 14.49 6.70
CA HIS A 187 3.06 14.99 7.63
C HIS A 187 1.63 14.56 7.26
N CYS A 188 1.41 14.17 6.02
CA CYS A 188 0.21 13.52 5.54
C CYS A 188 0.57 12.29 4.73
N LYS A 189 -0.33 11.31 4.71
CA LYS A 189 -0.35 10.29 3.66
C LYS A 189 -1.67 10.37 2.90
N LEU A 190 -1.77 9.66 1.78
CA LEU A 190 -3.03 9.58 1.03
C LEU A 190 -3.82 8.33 1.41
N GLN A 191 -5.14 8.40 1.24
CA GLN A 191 -6.01 7.22 1.26
C GLN A 191 -5.73 6.33 0.04
N TRP A 192 -5.91 5.03 0.21
CA TRP A 192 -5.56 3.94 -0.70
C TRP A 192 -5.66 4.25 -2.19
N LYS A 193 -6.84 4.65 -2.71
CA LYS A 193 -7.01 4.86 -4.15
C LYS A 193 -6.26 6.08 -4.68
N ALA A 194 -6.21 7.14 -3.88
CA ALA A 194 -5.46 8.35 -4.20
C ALA A 194 -3.96 8.10 -4.08
N ASP A 195 -3.53 7.36 -3.06
CA ASP A 195 -2.15 6.96 -2.84
C ASP A 195 -1.62 6.11 -4.02
N TRP A 196 -2.39 5.13 -4.44
CA TRP A 196 -2.03 4.27 -5.57
C TRP A 196 -1.86 5.06 -6.88
N ALA A 197 -2.81 5.96 -7.17
CA ALA A 197 -2.72 6.86 -8.31
C ALA A 197 -1.52 7.81 -8.24
N MET A 198 -1.23 8.35 -7.06
CA MET A 198 -0.08 9.21 -6.80
C MET A 198 1.23 8.46 -7.02
N ARG A 199 1.36 7.22 -6.52
CA ARG A 199 2.53 6.37 -6.73
C ARG A 199 2.78 6.11 -8.22
N TRP A 200 1.75 5.76 -8.98
CA TRP A 200 1.88 5.57 -10.42
C TRP A 200 2.45 6.80 -11.13
N ASN A 201 1.96 7.99 -10.73
CA ASN A 201 2.44 9.25 -11.28
C ASN A 201 3.86 9.62 -10.83
N ALA A 202 4.18 9.41 -9.55
CA ALA A 202 5.46 9.83 -8.98
C ALA A 202 6.63 8.90 -9.31
N LEU A 203 6.34 7.61 -9.55
CA LEU A 203 7.33 6.58 -9.85
C LEU A 203 7.35 6.16 -11.32
N ASP A 204 6.57 6.83 -12.19
CA ASP A 204 6.44 6.55 -13.62
C ASP A 204 6.17 5.05 -13.90
N VAL A 205 5.11 4.52 -13.27
CA VAL A 205 4.76 3.10 -13.38
C VAL A 205 4.05 2.82 -14.70
N ASP A 206 4.64 1.97 -15.54
CA ASP A 206 4.09 1.57 -16.84
C ASP A 206 3.14 0.37 -16.77
N TYR A 207 3.36 -0.52 -15.80
CA TYR A 207 2.62 -1.77 -15.65
C TYR A 207 2.31 -2.05 -14.18
N GLU A 208 1.08 -2.44 -13.89
CA GLU A 208 0.59 -2.83 -12.57
C GLU A 208 -0.25 -4.09 -12.66
N MET A 209 -0.12 -4.97 -11.69
CA MET A 209 -0.91 -6.18 -11.59
C MET A 209 -1.78 -6.15 -10.35
N SER A 210 -3.01 -6.63 -10.45
CA SER A 210 -3.91 -6.64 -9.31
C SER A 210 -4.88 -7.81 -9.32
N GLY A 211 -5.30 -8.23 -8.14
CA GLY A 211 -6.39 -9.19 -8.01
C GLY A 211 -7.72 -8.63 -8.52
N LYS A 212 -8.60 -9.50 -8.94
CA LYS A 212 -9.94 -9.17 -9.47
C LYS A 212 -10.78 -8.33 -8.49
N ASP A 213 -10.57 -8.49 -7.21
CA ASP A 213 -11.22 -7.70 -6.16
C ASP A 213 -10.82 -6.22 -6.14
N LEU A 214 -9.73 -5.85 -6.80
CA LEU A 214 -9.25 -4.48 -6.90
C LEU A 214 -9.61 -3.76 -8.20
N MET A 215 -10.33 -4.41 -9.13
CA MET A 215 -10.67 -3.84 -10.46
C MET A 215 -11.29 -2.44 -10.38
N GLU A 216 -12.25 -2.25 -9.48
CA GLU A 216 -12.88 -0.93 -9.30
C GLU A 216 -11.91 0.09 -8.71
N SER A 217 -11.03 -0.33 -7.81
CA SER A 217 -9.98 0.53 -7.27
C SER A 217 -8.99 0.97 -8.37
N VAL A 218 -8.59 0.06 -9.25
CA VAL A 218 -7.74 0.37 -10.42
C VAL A 218 -8.39 1.40 -11.32
N LYS A 219 -9.68 1.25 -11.64
CA LYS A 219 -10.43 2.21 -12.47
C LYS A 219 -10.47 3.61 -11.84
N LEU A 220 -10.75 3.68 -10.54
CA LEU A 220 -10.81 4.95 -9.81
C LEU A 220 -9.44 5.59 -9.68
N SER A 221 -8.41 4.82 -9.32
CA SER A 221 -7.03 5.29 -9.28
C SER A 221 -6.54 5.75 -10.66
N GLY A 222 -6.95 5.07 -11.73
CA GLY A 222 -6.64 5.49 -13.09
C GLY A 222 -7.25 6.86 -13.47
N LYS A 223 -8.48 7.15 -13.01
CA LYS A 223 -9.08 8.49 -13.17
C LYS A 223 -8.30 9.55 -12.41
N ILE A 224 -7.92 9.25 -11.16
CA ILE A 224 -7.13 10.16 -10.32
C ILE A 224 -5.75 10.39 -10.94
N CYS A 225 -5.06 9.35 -11.40
CA CYS A 225 -3.76 9.45 -12.05
C CYS A 225 -3.79 10.44 -13.24
N ARG A 226 -4.84 10.40 -14.07
CA ARG A 226 -5.02 11.37 -15.17
C ARG A 226 -5.27 12.78 -14.67
N ILE A 227 -6.02 12.96 -13.59
CA ILE A 227 -6.22 14.28 -12.94
C ILE A 227 -4.87 14.86 -12.50
N LEU A 228 -3.96 14.00 -12.02
CA LEU A 228 -2.61 14.40 -11.61
C LEU A 228 -1.65 14.62 -12.80
N GLY A 229 -2.13 14.45 -14.03
CA GLY A 229 -1.35 14.62 -15.26
C GLY A 229 -0.47 13.42 -15.62
N GLY A 230 -0.68 12.25 -14.97
CA GLY A 230 0.02 11.00 -15.28
C GLY A 230 -0.74 10.14 -16.29
N VAL A 231 -0.07 9.10 -16.76
CA VAL A 231 -0.65 8.04 -17.57
C VAL A 231 -0.85 6.82 -16.67
N PRO A 232 -2.08 6.33 -16.48
CA PRO A 232 -2.30 5.11 -15.70
C PRO A 232 -1.55 3.92 -16.32
N PRO A 233 -0.96 3.05 -15.51
CA PRO A 233 -0.26 1.87 -16.01
C PRO A 233 -1.18 0.92 -16.77
N LYS A 234 -0.61 0.12 -17.65
CA LYS A 234 -1.31 -1.05 -18.19
C LYS A 234 -1.56 -2.02 -17.06
N ASN A 235 -2.80 -2.46 -16.92
CA ASN A 235 -3.20 -3.36 -15.83
C ASN A 235 -3.55 -4.73 -16.37
N LEU A 236 -3.05 -5.78 -15.71
CA LEU A 236 -3.52 -7.15 -15.86
C LEU A 236 -4.17 -7.58 -14.53
N THR A 237 -5.37 -8.13 -14.64
CA THR A 237 -6.11 -8.63 -13.49
C THR A 237 -6.01 -10.14 -13.45
N TYR A 238 -5.69 -10.70 -12.27
CA TYR A 238 -5.64 -12.14 -12.02
C TYR A 238 -6.76 -12.58 -11.09
N GLU A 239 -7.13 -13.87 -11.21
CA GLU A 239 -8.15 -14.49 -10.34
C GLU A 239 -7.63 -14.65 -8.90
N LEU A 240 -8.55 -14.60 -7.95
CA LEU A 240 -8.22 -14.77 -6.54
C LEU A 240 -7.95 -16.25 -6.21
N PHE A 241 -7.09 -16.48 -5.24
CA PHE A 241 -6.94 -17.81 -4.65
C PHE A 241 -8.15 -18.11 -3.77
N LEU A 242 -8.78 -19.24 -4.05
CA LEU A 242 -9.93 -19.73 -3.31
C LEU A 242 -9.53 -21.00 -2.54
N ASP A 243 -10.13 -21.20 -1.39
CA ASP A 243 -10.02 -22.45 -0.63
C ASP A 243 -10.92 -23.55 -1.23
N GLU A 244 -10.92 -24.73 -0.61
CA GLU A 244 -11.72 -25.89 -1.05
C GLU A 244 -13.23 -25.60 -1.10
N LYS A 245 -13.69 -24.60 -0.36
CA LYS A 245 -15.09 -24.17 -0.30
C LYS A 245 -15.40 -23.07 -1.31
N GLY A 246 -14.42 -22.62 -2.11
CA GLY A 246 -14.56 -21.50 -3.03
C GLY A 246 -14.53 -20.14 -2.34
N GLU A 247 -14.09 -20.04 -1.08
CA GLU A 247 -13.93 -18.78 -0.38
C GLU A 247 -12.54 -18.21 -0.60
N LYS A 248 -12.45 -16.87 -0.64
CA LYS A 248 -11.16 -16.17 -0.77
C LYS A 248 -10.22 -16.56 0.38
N ILE A 249 -9.04 -17.04 0.02
CA ILE A 249 -7.95 -17.25 0.98
C ILE A 249 -7.55 -15.90 1.57
N SER A 250 -7.57 -15.78 2.89
CA SER A 250 -7.19 -14.56 3.59
C SER A 250 -6.39 -14.83 4.85
N LYS A 251 -5.48 -13.92 5.19
CA LYS A 251 -4.67 -13.97 6.41
C LYS A 251 -5.52 -14.07 7.68
N SER A 252 -6.62 -13.32 7.73
CA SER A 252 -7.50 -13.25 8.91
C SER A 252 -8.33 -14.50 9.13
N LYS A 253 -8.58 -15.30 8.08
CA LYS A 253 -9.32 -16.56 8.16
C LYS A 253 -8.41 -17.75 8.45
N GLY A 254 -7.09 -17.64 8.21
CA GLY A 254 -6.14 -18.74 8.39
C GLY A 254 -6.42 -19.95 7.48
N ASN A 255 -7.15 -19.74 6.38
CA ASN A 255 -7.60 -20.79 5.45
C ASN A 255 -6.70 -21.01 4.24
N GLY A 256 -5.47 -20.49 4.28
CA GLY A 256 -4.51 -20.60 3.18
C GLY A 256 -3.27 -21.38 3.59
N LEU A 257 -2.73 -22.15 2.66
CA LEU A 257 -1.41 -22.75 2.82
C LEU A 257 -0.36 -21.64 3.01
N SER A 258 0.45 -21.76 4.06
CA SER A 258 1.62 -20.93 4.19
C SER A 258 2.69 -21.34 3.16
N MET A 259 3.60 -20.42 2.84
CA MET A 259 4.72 -20.75 1.96
C MET A 259 5.60 -21.85 2.53
N GLU A 260 5.81 -21.83 3.84
CA GLU A 260 6.56 -22.85 4.56
C GLU A 260 5.91 -24.24 4.45
N GLU A 261 4.59 -24.29 4.52
CA GLU A 261 3.85 -25.55 4.32
C GLU A 261 3.98 -26.05 2.88
N TRP A 262 3.85 -25.16 1.88
CA TRP A 262 4.05 -25.54 0.49
C TRP A 262 5.43 -26.15 0.26
N LEU A 263 6.48 -25.47 0.72
CA LEU A 263 7.87 -25.89 0.53
C LEU A 263 8.26 -27.17 1.27
N LYS A 264 7.42 -27.65 2.23
CA LYS A 264 7.61 -28.98 2.83
C LYS A 264 7.26 -30.12 1.87
N TYR A 265 6.38 -29.87 0.90
CA TYR A 265 5.83 -30.92 0.05
C TYR A 265 6.20 -30.76 -1.42
N ALA A 266 6.56 -29.57 -1.86
CA ALA A 266 6.83 -29.26 -3.27
C ALA A 266 7.92 -28.18 -3.41
N PRO A 267 8.74 -28.23 -4.48
CA PRO A 267 9.78 -27.24 -4.73
C PRO A 267 9.20 -25.88 -5.12
N ALA A 268 10.02 -24.82 -5.04
CA ALA A 268 9.62 -23.46 -5.33
C ALA A 268 9.09 -23.28 -6.77
N GLU A 269 9.67 -24.01 -7.72
CA GLU A 269 9.26 -23.99 -9.14
C GLU A 269 7.82 -24.47 -9.33
N SER A 270 7.36 -25.40 -8.52
CA SER A 270 5.97 -25.88 -8.56
C SER A 270 4.97 -24.77 -8.21
N LEU A 271 5.33 -23.87 -7.29
CA LEU A 271 4.54 -22.72 -6.95
C LEU A 271 4.53 -21.70 -8.08
N SER A 272 5.68 -21.45 -8.73
CA SER A 272 5.78 -20.59 -9.90
C SER A 272 4.90 -21.09 -11.05
N LEU A 273 4.91 -22.40 -11.31
CA LEU A 273 4.03 -23.02 -12.29
C LEU A 273 2.55 -22.85 -11.95
N PHE A 274 2.19 -23.05 -10.69
CA PHE A 274 0.82 -22.83 -10.21
C PHE A 274 0.37 -21.37 -10.42
N MET A 275 1.24 -20.40 -10.15
CA MET A 275 0.96 -18.97 -10.38
C MET A 275 0.79 -18.62 -11.85
N TYR A 276 1.51 -19.31 -12.73
CA TYR A 276 1.40 -19.12 -14.19
C TYR A 276 0.07 -19.64 -14.74
N GLN A 277 -0.45 -20.73 -14.19
CA GLN A 277 -1.67 -21.39 -14.66
C GLN A 277 -2.98 -20.75 -14.13
N LYS A 278 -2.90 -19.93 -13.11
CA LYS A 278 -4.03 -19.29 -12.42
C LYS A 278 -3.95 -17.76 -12.52
#